data_34a19ed71b26fd907cad839ceba8843d
#
_entry.id   34a19ed71b26fd907cad839ceba8843d
#
_cell.length_a   1.000
_cell.length_b   1.000
_cell.length_c   1.000
_cell.angle_alpha   90.00
_cell.angle_beta   90.00
_cell.angle_gamma   90.00
#
_symmetry.space_group_name_H-M   'P 1'
#
loop_
_entity.id
_entity.type
_entity.pdbx_description
1 polymer ?
#
loop_
_entity_poly.entity_id
_entity_poly.type
_entity_poly.pdbx_seq_one_letter_code
_entity_poly.pdbx_strand_id
1 'polypeptide(L)'
;MPYRIRTFEEYKSEYAHSVQDPEGFWAEKAAEFTWKKKWDKVLEWDFLKAETNWFTGGKLNITENCLDRHLKERADKPAIIWEPNEPGEQNRILTYGELHKEVCKASNMLKNNGVKKGDRVCLYMPMIPELAISILACARIGAIHSVVFAGFSAKSLADRVIDTEAKLILTSDGAYRGAKSIPIKEVVDEALTQCPSVQKVIVFARTGGNITMQAERDLWWHEEMQKADIACEAETMDAEDPLFILYTSGSTGKPKGVVHTTAGYMLMIHYTFVNVFQYEEEDVYWCTADIGWITGHSYLAYGPLLAGASSLMFEGIPTYPDAGRFWQVIDKYKVNQFYTAPTAIRALMASGPDFVKPYKLDSLHVLGSVGEPINEEAWHWYNENIGKKKCPIVDTWWQTETAGIMISPLPGITPLKPSYATLPLPGVQPLLVDNEGNELQGNNVEGNLCIKFPWPSIIRTTYGDHERFKQTYFGVYKNLYFSGDGCRRDKDGYYRILGRVDDVINVSGHRIGTAEVENAIDACKDVVESAVVGYPHEIKGQGIYAFVICEKNHKEETVMRKEIVELVTKLIGPIAKPDKIQFVPDLPKTRSGKIMRRILRKIAEGDVSNLGNISTLLDPSVVNAIKEGALTALKG
;
A
#
# COMPACT_ATOMS: atom_id res chain seq x y z
N MET A 1 4.57 13.63 21.53
CA MET A 1 4.25 12.20 21.42
C MET A 1 5.17 11.46 22.35
N PRO A 2 4.66 10.66 23.31
CA PRO A 2 5.45 10.14 24.42
C PRO A 2 6.55 9.13 24.05
N TYR A 3 6.43 8.41 22.94
CA TYR A 3 7.41 7.40 22.52
C TYR A 3 8.05 7.71 21.15
N ARG A 4 8.17 8.97 20.82
CA ARG A 4 8.88 9.39 19.61
C ARG A 4 10.38 9.33 19.85
N ILE A 5 11.05 8.53 19.04
CA ILE A 5 12.52 8.42 19.02
C ILE A 5 13.10 9.70 18.43
N ARG A 6 14.11 10.26 19.08
CA ARG A 6 14.73 11.56 18.72
C ARG A 6 16.20 11.48 18.38
N THR A 7 16.87 10.42 18.84
CA THR A 7 18.30 10.23 18.64
C THR A 7 18.63 8.79 18.21
N PHE A 8 19.80 8.61 17.62
CA PHE A 8 20.23 7.26 17.23
C PHE A 8 20.51 6.37 18.46
N GLU A 9 20.92 6.95 19.58
CA GLU A 9 21.10 6.20 20.82
C GLU A 9 19.75 5.74 21.40
N GLU A 10 18.72 6.60 21.34
CA GLU A 10 17.36 6.20 21.71
C GLU A 10 16.85 5.07 20.79
N TYR A 11 17.08 5.17 19.47
CA TYR A 11 16.73 4.09 18.55
C TYR A 11 17.38 2.76 18.97
N LYS A 12 18.68 2.76 19.27
CA LYS A 12 19.39 1.54 19.69
C LYS A 12 18.83 0.98 20.98
N SER A 13 18.53 1.84 21.95
CA SER A 13 17.94 1.46 23.23
C SER A 13 16.54 0.87 23.07
N GLU A 14 15.68 1.56 22.33
CA GLU A 14 14.31 1.10 22.04
C GLU A 14 14.32 -0.22 21.25
N TYR A 15 15.20 -0.35 20.25
CA TYR A 15 15.35 -1.58 19.50
C TYR A 15 15.83 -2.72 20.41
N ALA A 16 16.85 -2.51 21.22
CA ALA A 16 17.34 -3.52 22.16
C ALA A 16 16.25 -3.94 23.17
N HIS A 17 15.52 -2.98 23.74
CA HIS A 17 14.39 -3.25 24.64
C HIS A 17 13.32 -4.09 23.94
N SER A 18 12.93 -3.72 22.73
CA SER A 18 11.90 -4.42 21.96
C SER A 18 12.27 -5.87 21.58
N VAL A 19 13.57 -6.20 21.55
CA VAL A 19 14.06 -7.56 21.27
C VAL A 19 14.23 -8.36 22.56
N GLN A 20 14.70 -7.73 23.65
CA GLN A 20 14.97 -8.41 24.93
C GLN A 20 13.68 -8.66 25.74
N ASP A 21 12.74 -7.70 25.71
CA ASP A 21 11.44 -7.80 26.37
C ASP A 21 10.33 -7.27 25.45
N PRO A 22 9.97 -8.05 24.39
CA PRO A 22 8.98 -7.59 23.44
C PRO A 22 7.58 -7.43 24.03
N GLU A 23 7.18 -8.24 25.01
CA GLU A 23 5.89 -8.10 25.67
C GLU A 23 5.83 -6.83 26.52
N GLY A 24 6.84 -6.57 27.34
CA GLY A 24 6.94 -5.33 28.13
C GLY A 24 7.00 -4.09 27.25
N PHE A 25 7.80 -4.13 26.17
CA PHE A 25 7.89 -3.04 25.20
C PHE A 25 6.53 -2.66 24.60
N TRP A 26 5.80 -3.65 24.07
CA TRP A 26 4.50 -3.37 23.44
C TRP A 26 3.40 -3.06 24.46
N ALA A 27 3.45 -3.64 25.66
CA ALA A 27 2.52 -3.29 26.74
C ALA A 27 2.65 -1.83 27.18
N GLU A 28 3.89 -1.31 27.28
CA GLU A 28 4.16 0.10 27.57
C GLU A 28 3.54 1.01 26.50
N LYS A 29 3.77 0.72 25.21
CA LYS A 29 3.24 1.54 24.12
C LYS A 29 1.70 1.45 24.05
N ALA A 30 1.13 0.27 24.30
CA ALA A 30 -0.32 0.06 24.33
C ALA A 30 -1.03 0.78 25.48
N ALA A 31 -0.33 1.03 26.59
CA ALA A 31 -0.91 1.73 27.75
C ALA A 31 -1.29 3.19 27.47
N GLU A 32 -0.75 3.80 26.42
CA GLU A 32 -1.05 5.17 25.96
C GLU A 32 -2.44 5.32 25.30
N PHE A 33 -3.08 4.21 24.97
CA PHE A 33 -4.38 4.22 24.30
C PHE A 33 -5.54 4.09 25.29
N THR A 34 -6.72 4.49 24.83
CA THR A 34 -7.96 4.31 25.57
C THR A 34 -8.45 2.87 25.46
N TRP A 35 -8.51 2.17 26.58
CA TRP A 35 -9.04 0.82 26.70
C TRP A 35 -10.29 0.83 27.58
N LYS A 36 -11.34 0.14 27.15
CA LYS A 36 -12.51 -0.13 28.00
C LYS A 36 -12.18 -1.17 29.08
N LYS A 37 -11.33 -2.15 28.73
CA LYS A 37 -10.70 -3.11 29.63
C LYS A 37 -9.29 -3.37 29.13
N LYS A 38 -8.27 -3.26 29.99
CA LYS A 38 -6.90 -3.68 29.65
C LYS A 38 -6.86 -5.20 29.46
N TRP A 39 -5.88 -5.66 28.75
CA TRP A 39 -5.63 -7.07 28.41
C TRP A 39 -5.28 -7.90 29.65
N ASP A 40 -5.55 -9.19 29.54
CA ASP A 40 -5.14 -10.19 30.52
C ASP A 40 -3.74 -10.74 30.19
N LYS A 41 -3.41 -10.83 28.88
CA LYS A 41 -2.12 -11.29 28.35
C LYS A 41 -1.69 -10.47 27.14
N VAL A 42 -0.42 -10.12 27.06
CA VAL A 42 0.13 -9.25 25.98
C VAL A 42 0.22 -10.01 24.67
N LEU A 43 0.82 -11.21 24.68
CA LEU A 43 1.09 -12.00 23.49
C LEU A 43 0.90 -13.50 23.74
N GLU A 44 0.26 -14.16 22.79
CA GLU A 44 0.18 -15.61 22.64
C GLU A 44 0.47 -15.94 21.18
N TRP A 45 1.47 -16.82 20.93
CA TRP A 45 1.83 -17.14 19.57
C TRP A 45 2.47 -18.52 19.40
N ASP A 46 2.26 -19.09 18.21
CA ASP A 46 2.91 -20.32 17.75
C ASP A 46 3.01 -20.29 16.22
N PHE A 47 4.17 -19.97 15.68
CA PHE A 47 4.37 -19.93 14.22
C PHE A 47 4.27 -21.29 13.54
N LEU A 48 4.44 -22.41 14.29
CA LEU A 48 4.22 -23.75 13.73
C LEU A 48 2.74 -24.02 13.44
N LYS A 49 1.86 -23.36 14.19
CA LYS A 49 0.42 -23.40 13.97
C LYS A 49 -0.09 -22.23 13.15
N ALA A 50 0.76 -21.25 12.88
CA ALA A 50 0.39 -19.96 12.31
C ALA A 50 -0.63 -19.17 13.16
N GLU A 51 -0.48 -19.21 14.47
CA GLU A 51 -1.34 -18.57 15.45
C GLU A 51 -0.62 -17.39 16.11
N THR A 52 -1.30 -16.25 16.21
CA THR A 52 -0.79 -15.07 16.91
C THR A 52 -1.97 -14.26 17.44
N ASN A 53 -1.96 -13.96 18.75
CA ASN A 53 -2.94 -13.12 19.42
C ASN A 53 -2.22 -12.07 20.26
N TRP A 54 -2.59 -10.81 20.09
CA TRP A 54 -2.05 -9.70 20.86
C TRP A 54 -3.12 -9.09 21.77
N PHE A 55 -2.76 -8.80 23.00
CA PHE A 55 -3.62 -8.15 24.01
C PHE A 55 -4.90 -8.93 24.32
N THR A 56 -4.77 -10.24 24.45
CA THR A 56 -5.89 -11.17 24.74
C THR A 56 -6.67 -10.72 25.98
N GLY A 57 -8.00 -10.67 25.87
CA GLY A 57 -8.91 -10.20 26.90
C GLY A 57 -9.09 -8.69 26.99
N GLY A 58 -8.30 -7.92 26.24
CA GLY A 58 -8.45 -6.47 26.11
C GLY A 58 -9.72 -6.07 25.36
N LYS A 59 -10.33 -4.96 25.77
CA LYS A 59 -11.53 -4.40 25.13
C LYS A 59 -11.31 -2.93 24.79
N LEU A 60 -11.62 -2.56 23.56
CA LEU A 60 -11.47 -1.18 23.05
C LEU A 60 -12.34 -0.96 21.82
N ASN A 61 -12.31 0.25 21.29
CA ASN A 61 -12.71 0.54 19.91
C ASN A 61 -11.65 1.47 19.28
N ILE A 62 -11.21 1.14 18.07
CA ILE A 62 -10.19 1.95 17.39
C ILE A 62 -10.66 3.38 17.14
N THR A 63 -11.96 3.61 16.92
CA THR A 63 -12.51 4.94 16.65
C THR A 63 -12.46 5.86 17.86
N GLU A 64 -12.58 5.32 19.08
CA GLU A 64 -12.37 6.11 20.30
C GLU A 64 -10.94 6.64 20.36
N ASN A 65 -9.98 5.89 19.82
CA ASN A 65 -8.59 6.29 19.74
C ASN A 65 -8.26 7.18 18.54
N CYS A 66 -9.01 7.09 17.44
CA CYS A 66 -8.88 7.97 16.28
C CYS A 66 -9.59 9.33 16.45
N LEU A 67 -10.69 9.37 17.21
CA LEU A 67 -11.60 10.51 17.24
C LEU A 67 -11.88 10.99 18.67
N ASP A 68 -12.57 10.21 19.47
CA ASP A 68 -13.15 10.65 20.74
C ASP A 68 -12.08 11.21 21.70
N ARG A 69 -10.92 10.57 21.84
CA ARG A 69 -9.85 11.02 22.72
C ARG A 69 -9.25 12.37 22.33
N HIS A 70 -9.43 12.79 21.07
CA HIS A 70 -8.93 14.06 20.56
C HIS A 70 -9.90 15.22 20.74
N LEU A 71 -11.20 14.95 20.98
CA LEU A 71 -12.22 15.99 21.00
C LEU A 71 -12.00 17.06 22.06
N LYS A 72 -11.42 16.70 23.19
CA LYS A 72 -11.19 17.66 24.28
C LYS A 72 -10.20 18.76 23.89
N GLU A 73 -9.16 18.43 23.14
CA GLU A 73 -8.04 19.33 22.86
C GLU A 73 -7.94 19.74 21.38
N ARG A 74 -8.53 18.93 20.47
CA ARG A 74 -8.38 19.05 19.01
C ARG A 74 -9.70 19.06 18.25
N ALA A 75 -10.84 19.38 18.92
CA ALA A 75 -12.14 19.37 18.23
C ALA A 75 -12.15 20.24 16.96
N ASP A 76 -11.50 21.40 17.02
CA ASP A 76 -11.44 22.38 15.91
C ASP A 76 -10.24 22.20 14.97
N LYS A 77 -9.35 21.23 15.27
CA LYS A 77 -8.19 20.94 14.41
C LYS A 77 -8.64 20.19 13.15
N PRO A 78 -8.14 20.54 11.96
CA PRO A 78 -8.34 19.76 10.76
C PRO A 78 -7.91 18.31 10.97
N ALA A 79 -8.82 17.36 10.76
CA ALA A 79 -8.54 15.93 10.75
C ALA A 79 -8.31 15.43 9.32
N ILE A 80 -9.22 15.81 8.41
CA ILE A 80 -9.11 15.49 6.98
C ILE A 80 -9.19 16.79 6.18
N ILE A 81 -8.19 17.01 5.34
CA ILE A 81 -8.17 18.07 4.34
C ILE A 81 -8.34 17.38 2.99
N TRP A 82 -9.50 17.57 2.36
CA TRP A 82 -9.77 16.96 1.06
C TRP A 82 -9.55 17.95 -0.08
N GLU A 83 -8.72 17.53 -1.03
CA GLU A 83 -8.47 18.25 -2.27
C GLU A 83 -9.13 17.49 -3.43
N PRO A 84 -10.05 18.12 -4.18
CA PRO A 84 -10.76 17.48 -5.28
C PRO A 84 -9.87 17.20 -6.49
N ASN A 85 -10.37 16.38 -7.41
CA ASN A 85 -9.73 16.10 -8.70
C ASN A 85 -9.54 17.38 -9.52
N GLU A 86 -10.60 18.21 -9.63
CA GLU A 86 -10.56 19.46 -10.39
C GLU A 86 -9.99 20.60 -9.53
N PRO A 87 -8.87 21.26 -9.94
CA PRO A 87 -8.23 22.30 -9.14
C PRO A 87 -9.11 23.50 -8.79
N GLY A 88 -10.14 23.77 -9.59
CA GLY A 88 -11.09 24.88 -9.38
C GLY A 88 -12.27 24.52 -8.49
N GLU A 89 -12.46 23.26 -8.16
CA GLU A 89 -13.54 22.82 -7.27
C GLU A 89 -13.21 23.17 -5.80
N GLN A 90 -14.26 23.41 -5.02
CA GLN A 90 -14.11 23.75 -3.61
C GLN A 90 -13.60 22.54 -2.81
N ASN A 91 -12.48 22.72 -2.11
CA ASN A 91 -11.97 21.75 -1.15
C ASN A 91 -12.89 21.63 0.08
N ARG A 92 -12.75 20.55 0.82
CA ARG A 92 -13.44 20.33 2.10
C ARG A 92 -12.43 20.08 3.21
N ILE A 93 -12.67 20.70 4.35
CA ILE A 93 -11.90 20.46 5.58
C ILE A 93 -12.89 19.94 6.62
N LEU A 94 -12.58 18.80 7.20
CA LEU A 94 -13.32 18.24 8.33
C LEU A 94 -12.42 18.33 9.56
N THR A 95 -12.89 19.07 10.57
CA THR A 95 -12.25 19.06 11.88
C THR A 95 -12.49 17.73 12.60
N TYR A 96 -11.76 17.44 13.67
CA TYR A 96 -12.00 16.23 14.50
C TYR A 96 -13.42 16.20 15.03
N GLY A 97 -13.97 17.34 15.46
CA GLY A 97 -15.35 17.44 15.92
C GLY A 97 -16.39 17.17 14.83
N GLU A 98 -16.17 17.71 13.63
CA GLU A 98 -17.04 17.46 12.48
C GLU A 98 -16.92 16.02 11.99
N LEU A 99 -15.71 15.50 11.85
CA LEU A 99 -15.47 14.11 11.44
C LEU A 99 -16.13 13.12 12.43
N HIS A 100 -16.00 13.36 13.73
CA HIS A 100 -16.66 12.54 14.76
C HIS A 100 -18.19 12.53 14.57
N LYS A 101 -18.82 13.68 14.35
CA LYS A 101 -20.27 13.79 14.11
C LYS A 101 -20.69 13.04 12.85
N GLU A 102 -19.97 13.22 11.76
CA GLU A 102 -20.25 12.54 10.48
C GLU A 102 -20.07 11.02 10.61
N VAL A 103 -19.04 10.56 11.33
CA VAL A 103 -18.84 9.13 11.63
C VAL A 103 -19.97 8.57 12.49
N CYS A 104 -20.42 9.28 13.52
CA CYS A 104 -21.57 8.85 14.33
C CYS A 104 -22.85 8.74 13.49
N LYS A 105 -23.14 9.72 12.63
CA LYS A 105 -24.28 9.68 11.71
C LYS A 105 -24.19 8.50 10.75
N ALA A 106 -23.02 8.31 10.10
CA ALA A 106 -22.82 7.19 9.19
C ALA A 106 -22.92 5.84 9.91
N SER A 107 -22.46 5.74 11.15
CA SER A 107 -22.62 4.56 12.01
C SER A 107 -24.09 4.23 12.25
N ASN A 108 -24.90 5.24 12.59
CA ASN A 108 -26.34 5.07 12.78
C ASN A 108 -27.06 4.78 11.46
N MET A 109 -26.63 5.40 10.35
CA MET A 109 -27.11 5.07 9.00
C MET A 109 -26.91 3.57 8.71
N LEU A 110 -25.73 3.03 8.98
CA LEU A 110 -25.44 1.60 8.79
C LEU A 110 -26.33 0.72 9.68
N LYS A 111 -26.47 1.06 10.97
CA LYS A 111 -27.37 0.33 11.91
C LYS A 111 -28.82 0.36 11.44
N ASN A 112 -29.34 1.52 11.02
CA ASN A 112 -30.70 1.69 10.51
C ASN A 112 -30.96 0.84 9.26
N ASN A 113 -29.90 0.54 8.49
CA ASN A 113 -29.93 -0.33 7.31
C ASN A 113 -29.53 -1.79 7.62
N GLY A 114 -29.58 -2.19 8.89
CA GLY A 114 -29.49 -3.58 9.33
C GLY A 114 -28.07 -4.11 9.54
N VAL A 115 -27.04 -3.26 9.47
CA VAL A 115 -25.65 -3.67 9.74
C VAL A 115 -25.42 -3.83 11.25
N LYS A 116 -24.81 -4.94 11.63
CA LYS A 116 -24.49 -5.32 13.02
C LYS A 116 -23.00 -5.62 13.16
N LYS A 117 -22.53 -5.71 14.42
CA LYS A 117 -21.19 -6.20 14.76
C LYS A 117 -20.90 -7.52 14.03
N GLY A 118 -19.74 -7.62 13.39
CA GLY A 118 -19.28 -8.78 12.63
C GLY A 118 -19.83 -8.89 11.19
N ASP A 119 -20.79 -8.06 10.79
CA ASP A 119 -21.21 -8.01 9.40
C ASP A 119 -20.14 -7.38 8.51
N ARG A 120 -20.06 -7.83 7.24
CA ARG A 120 -19.13 -7.27 6.26
C ARG A 120 -19.84 -6.23 5.42
N VAL A 121 -19.19 -5.08 5.28
CA VAL A 121 -19.62 -3.95 4.44
C VAL A 121 -18.56 -3.73 3.36
N CYS A 122 -18.96 -3.78 2.10
CA CYS A 122 -18.07 -3.48 0.98
C CYS A 122 -18.12 -1.98 0.68
N LEU A 123 -16.95 -1.38 0.47
CA LEU A 123 -16.82 0.02 0.10
C LEU A 123 -16.17 0.11 -1.30
N TYR A 124 -16.93 0.65 -2.25
CA TYR A 124 -16.47 0.86 -3.63
C TYR A 124 -16.71 2.33 -3.99
N MET A 125 -15.84 3.20 -3.48
CA MET A 125 -15.97 4.66 -3.53
C MET A 125 -14.67 5.33 -4.00
N PRO A 126 -14.74 6.50 -4.66
CA PRO A 126 -13.56 7.31 -4.95
C PRO A 126 -12.93 7.88 -3.68
N MET A 127 -11.79 8.55 -3.83
CA MET A 127 -11.05 9.19 -2.74
C MET A 127 -11.74 10.48 -2.27
N ILE A 128 -12.88 10.32 -1.62
CA ILE A 128 -13.70 11.39 -1.03
C ILE A 128 -13.80 11.20 0.49
N PRO A 129 -14.09 12.24 1.28
CA PRO A 129 -14.20 12.15 2.74
C PRO A 129 -15.16 11.06 3.20
N GLU A 130 -16.23 10.81 2.45
CA GLU A 130 -17.22 9.78 2.75
C GLU A 130 -16.64 8.37 2.79
N LEU A 131 -15.55 8.10 2.06
CA LEU A 131 -14.84 6.82 2.15
C LEU A 131 -14.14 6.67 3.51
N ALA A 132 -13.44 7.70 3.98
CA ALA A 132 -12.82 7.71 5.31
C ALA A 132 -13.87 7.65 6.43
N ILE A 133 -14.96 8.41 6.30
CA ILE A 133 -16.11 8.34 7.22
C ILE A 133 -16.67 6.91 7.27
N SER A 134 -16.80 6.25 6.14
CA SER A 134 -17.36 4.90 6.02
C SER A 134 -16.54 3.82 6.72
N ILE A 135 -15.20 3.83 6.56
CA ILE A 135 -14.34 2.86 7.26
C ILE A 135 -14.40 3.05 8.77
N LEU A 136 -14.41 4.32 9.23
CA LEU A 136 -14.52 4.64 10.64
C LEU A 136 -15.93 4.30 11.19
N ALA A 137 -16.98 4.52 10.41
CA ALA A 137 -18.33 4.16 10.80
C ALA A 137 -18.50 2.64 10.97
N CYS A 138 -17.96 1.84 10.06
CA CYS A 138 -17.92 0.39 10.19
C CYS A 138 -17.17 -0.02 11.46
N ALA A 139 -15.98 0.52 11.68
CA ALA A 139 -15.17 0.23 12.85
C ALA A 139 -15.88 0.64 14.16
N ARG A 140 -16.60 1.76 14.16
CA ARG A 140 -17.33 2.24 15.34
C ARG A 140 -18.43 1.29 15.82
N ILE A 141 -19.12 0.64 14.89
CA ILE A 141 -20.19 -0.32 15.21
C ILE A 141 -19.72 -1.78 15.20
N GLY A 142 -18.43 -2.01 15.05
CA GLY A 142 -17.85 -3.37 14.99
C GLY A 142 -18.16 -4.14 13.71
N ALA A 143 -18.57 -3.48 12.64
CA ALA A 143 -18.68 -4.08 11.32
C ALA A 143 -17.30 -4.16 10.64
N ILE A 144 -17.09 -5.21 9.86
CA ILE A 144 -15.84 -5.46 9.15
C ILE A 144 -15.91 -4.81 7.77
N HIS A 145 -15.08 -3.80 7.53
CA HIS A 145 -15.07 -3.17 6.21
C HIS A 145 -14.15 -3.91 5.24
N SER A 146 -14.54 -3.93 3.96
CA SER A 146 -13.73 -4.41 2.86
C SER A 146 -13.74 -3.35 1.75
N VAL A 147 -12.65 -2.59 1.66
CA VAL A 147 -12.53 -1.55 0.64
C VAL A 147 -12.02 -2.16 -0.66
N VAL A 148 -12.74 -1.88 -1.74
CA VAL A 148 -12.36 -2.28 -3.09
C VAL A 148 -12.05 -1.03 -3.89
N PHE A 149 -10.86 -0.97 -4.48
CA PHE A 149 -10.43 0.18 -5.27
C PHE A 149 -11.45 0.50 -6.37
N ALA A 150 -11.96 1.74 -6.39
CA ALA A 150 -13.05 2.19 -7.27
C ALA A 150 -12.71 2.22 -8.77
N GLY A 151 -11.53 1.77 -9.12
CA GLY A 151 -11.12 1.55 -10.50
C GLY A 151 -11.16 0.08 -10.94
N PHE A 152 -11.52 -0.88 -10.09
CA PHE A 152 -11.62 -2.28 -10.49
C PHE A 152 -12.87 -2.56 -11.33
N SER A 153 -12.84 -3.67 -12.11
CA SER A 153 -13.97 -4.12 -12.90
C SER A 153 -15.10 -4.69 -12.03
N ALA A 154 -16.30 -4.78 -12.60
CA ALA A 154 -17.46 -5.41 -11.97
C ALA A 154 -17.16 -6.84 -11.49
N LYS A 155 -16.44 -7.62 -12.28
CA LYS A 155 -16.01 -8.98 -11.89
C LYS A 155 -15.10 -8.94 -10.66
N SER A 156 -14.12 -8.06 -10.62
CA SER A 156 -13.21 -7.92 -9.48
C SER A 156 -13.94 -7.49 -8.21
N LEU A 157 -14.95 -6.64 -8.34
CA LEU A 157 -15.84 -6.25 -7.23
C LEU A 157 -16.68 -7.45 -6.78
N ALA A 158 -17.35 -8.12 -7.70
CA ALA A 158 -18.20 -9.28 -7.41
C ALA A 158 -17.44 -10.39 -6.68
N ASP A 159 -16.23 -10.75 -7.16
CA ASP A 159 -15.41 -11.78 -6.53
C ASP A 159 -15.15 -11.50 -5.03
N ARG A 160 -14.94 -10.23 -4.65
CA ARG A 160 -14.69 -9.82 -3.27
C ARG A 160 -15.96 -9.76 -2.43
N VAL A 161 -17.04 -9.28 -3.01
CA VAL A 161 -18.36 -9.23 -2.36
C VAL A 161 -18.86 -10.64 -2.06
N ILE A 162 -18.71 -11.56 -3.00
CA ILE A 162 -19.07 -12.98 -2.84
C ILE A 162 -18.23 -13.62 -1.74
N ASP A 163 -16.90 -13.45 -1.79
CA ASP A 163 -15.98 -14.07 -0.83
C ASP A 163 -16.22 -13.56 0.60
N THR A 164 -16.53 -12.27 0.78
CA THR A 164 -16.85 -11.68 2.09
C THR A 164 -18.30 -11.87 2.51
N GLU A 165 -19.18 -12.30 1.61
CA GLU A 165 -20.63 -12.29 1.82
C GLU A 165 -21.13 -10.93 2.36
N ALA A 166 -20.63 -9.84 1.76
CA ALA A 166 -21.00 -8.49 2.20
C ALA A 166 -22.50 -8.26 2.09
N LYS A 167 -23.10 -7.68 3.12
CA LYS A 167 -24.55 -7.42 3.19
C LYS A 167 -24.94 -6.08 2.58
N LEU A 168 -24.01 -5.12 2.60
CA LEU A 168 -24.25 -3.76 2.17
C LEU A 168 -23.04 -3.25 1.39
N ILE A 169 -23.32 -2.47 0.34
CA ILE A 169 -22.30 -1.73 -0.41
C ILE A 169 -22.50 -0.24 -0.21
N LEU A 170 -21.41 0.47 0.13
CA LEU A 170 -21.32 1.92 0.04
C LEU A 170 -20.59 2.28 -1.25
N THR A 171 -21.18 3.18 -2.05
CA THR A 171 -20.66 3.56 -3.35
C THR A 171 -20.98 5.02 -3.70
N SER A 172 -20.65 5.46 -4.91
CA SER A 172 -21.03 6.75 -5.46
C SER A 172 -21.71 6.62 -6.82
N ASP A 173 -22.38 7.69 -7.26
CA ASP A 173 -22.95 7.78 -8.59
C ASP A 173 -21.88 7.68 -9.67
N GLY A 174 -20.75 8.33 -9.48
CA GLY A 174 -19.58 8.33 -10.35
C GLY A 174 -18.32 8.77 -9.60
N ALA A 175 -17.19 8.77 -10.31
CA ALA A 175 -15.91 9.24 -9.82
C ALA A 175 -15.19 10.06 -10.90
N TYR A 176 -14.30 10.94 -10.48
CA TYR A 176 -13.38 11.64 -11.39
C TYR A 176 -11.99 10.99 -11.34
N ARG A 177 -11.34 10.90 -12.50
CA ARG A 177 -9.94 10.48 -12.61
C ARG A 177 -9.25 11.29 -13.72
N GLY A 178 -8.60 12.37 -13.34
CA GLY A 178 -8.15 13.36 -14.29
C GLY A 178 -9.32 13.94 -15.09
N ALA A 179 -9.21 14.01 -16.40
CA ALA A 179 -10.29 14.49 -17.28
C ALA A 179 -11.44 13.47 -17.50
N LYS A 180 -11.34 12.27 -16.93
CA LYS A 180 -12.33 11.21 -17.16
C LYS A 180 -13.32 11.09 -16.01
N SER A 181 -14.61 10.90 -16.33
CA SER A 181 -15.62 10.40 -15.40
C SER A 181 -15.71 8.88 -15.48
N ILE A 182 -15.84 8.23 -14.36
CA ILE A 182 -15.97 6.77 -14.22
C ILE A 182 -17.37 6.46 -13.70
N PRO A 183 -18.17 5.61 -14.39
CA PRO A 183 -19.53 5.28 -13.98
C PRO A 183 -19.54 4.22 -12.86
N ILE A 184 -19.23 4.64 -11.63
CA ILE A 184 -19.06 3.77 -10.47
C ILE A 184 -20.32 2.93 -10.19
N LYS A 185 -21.50 3.56 -10.21
CA LYS A 185 -22.77 2.88 -9.93
C LYS A 185 -23.10 1.79 -10.96
N GLU A 186 -22.79 2.00 -12.21
CA GLU A 186 -23.01 0.99 -13.26
C GLU A 186 -22.15 -0.25 -13.04
N VAL A 187 -20.88 -0.06 -12.61
CA VAL A 187 -19.98 -1.16 -12.24
C VAL A 187 -20.54 -1.95 -11.06
N VAL A 188 -21.10 -1.26 -10.06
CA VAL A 188 -21.75 -1.91 -8.92
C VAL A 188 -22.97 -2.70 -9.36
N ASP A 189 -23.83 -2.13 -10.20
CA ASP A 189 -25.05 -2.82 -10.70
C ASP A 189 -24.71 -4.08 -11.50
N GLU A 190 -23.68 -4.02 -12.34
CA GLU A 190 -23.18 -5.19 -13.06
C GLU A 190 -22.66 -6.27 -12.09
N ALA A 191 -21.85 -5.89 -11.10
CA ALA A 191 -21.32 -6.81 -10.09
C ALA A 191 -22.43 -7.50 -9.30
N LEU A 192 -23.47 -6.75 -8.94
CA LEU A 192 -24.60 -7.23 -8.12
C LEU A 192 -25.46 -8.30 -8.79
N THR A 193 -25.38 -8.47 -10.10
CA THR A 193 -26.05 -9.59 -10.79
C THR A 193 -25.57 -10.96 -10.28
N GLN A 194 -24.39 -11.00 -9.61
CA GLN A 194 -23.76 -12.22 -9.09
C GLN A 194 -23.64 -12.24 -7.57
N CYS A 195 -24.12 -11.20 -6.85
CA CYS A 195 -23.89 -11.01 -5.42
C CYS A 195 -25.20 -11.07 -4.59
N PRO A 196 -25.78 -12.25 -4.36
CA PRO A 196 -27.08 -12.39 -3.70
C PRO A 196 -27.07 -12.01 -2.21
N SER A 197 -25.90 -11.88 -1.57
CA SER A 197 -25.77 -11.48 -0.17
C SER A 197 -26.08 -9.99 0.09
N VAL A 198 -25.94 -9.14 -0.94
CA VAL A 198 -26.13 -7.70 -0.83
C VAL A 198 -27.61 -7.33 -0.76
N GLN A 199 -28.01 -6.76 0.35
CA GLN A 199 -29.39 -6.35 0.62
C GLN A 199 -29.64 -4.88 0.29
N LYS A 200 -28.63 -4.02 0.50
CA LYS A 200 -28.71 -2.56 0.32
C LYS A 200 -27.47 -2.00 -0.34
N VAL A 201 -27.68 -0.96 -1.14
CA VAL A 201 -26.63 -0.13 -1.73
C VAL A 201 -26.90 1.32 -1.34
N ILE A 202 -25.95 1.97 -0.70
CA ILE A 202 -26.06 3.39 -0.34
C ILE A 202 -25.12 4.19 -1.25
N VAL A 203 -25.69 5.15 -1.97
CA VAL A 203 -25.05 5.87 -3.07
C VAL A 203 -24.81 7.32 -2.68
N PHE A 204 -23.54 7.76 -2.71
CA PHE A 204 -23.16 9.16 -2.57
C PHE A 204 -23.19 9.86 -3.94
N ALA A 205 -23.81 11.05 -4.00
CA ALA A 205 -23.84 11.86 -5.21
C ALA A 205 -22.53 12.66 -5.34
N ARG A 206 -21.53 12.13 -6.05
CA ARG A 206 -20.25 12.81 -6.30
C ARG A 206 -20.24 13.61 -7.60
N THR A 207 -20.76 13.03 -8.68
CA THR A 207 -20.69 13.64 -10.02
C THR A 207 -22.01 14.29 -10.44
N GLY A 208 -23.10 13.96 -9.79
CA GLY A 208 -24.44 14.41 -10.17
C GLY A 208 -24.94 13.80 -11.48
N GLY A 209 -24.31 12.69 -11.91
CA GLY A 209 -24.69 11.99 -13.14
C GLY A 209 -26.05 11.29 -13.03
N ASN A 210 -26.71 11.10 -14.18
CA ASN A 210 -27.91 10.28 -14.24
C ASN A 210 -27.55 8.81 -14.01
N ILE A 211 -28.05 8.22 -12.92
CA ILE A 211 -27.89 6.81 -12.59
C ILE A 211 -29.24 6.15 -12.38
N THR A 212 -29.29 4.84 -12.56
CA THR A 212 -30.46 4.03 -12.22
C THR A 212 -30.42 3.69 -10.73
N MET A 213 -31.47 4.02 -10.00
CA MET A 213 -31.68 3.62 -8.60
C MET A 213 -32.74 2.51 -8.57
N GLN A 214 -32.36 1.32 -8.11
CA GLN A 214 -33.31 0.21 -7.98
C GLN A 214 -34.11 0.38 -6.68
N ALA A 215 -35.42 0.46 -6.83
CA ALA A 215 -36.33 0.57 -5.67
C ALA A 215 -36.07 -0.55 -4.65
N GLU A 216 -36.25 -0.24 -3.36
CA GLU A 216 -36.04 -1.12 -2.21
C GLU A 216 -34.60 -1.55 -1.93
N ARG A 217 -33.69 -1.51 -2.92
CA ARG A 217 -32.25 -1.85 -2.75
C ARG A 217 -31.39 -0.62 -2.58
N ASP A 218 -31.57 0.39 -3.45
CA ASP A 218 -30.68 1.54 -3.56
C ASP A 218 -31.21 2.75 -2.78
N LEU A 219 -30.36 3.34 -1.99
CA LEU A 219 -30.68 4.47 -1.11
C LEU A 219 -29.68 5.61 -1.36
N TRP A 220 -30.14 6.85 -1.25
CA TRP A 220 -29.25 7.99 -1.31
C TRP A 220 -28.57 8.25 0.04
N TRP A 221 -27.24 8.40 0.02
CA TRP A 221 -26.43 8.71 1.21
C TRP A 221 -26.97 9.91 1.98
N HIS A 222 -27.24 11.01 1.30
CA HIS A 222 -27.68 12.24 1.94
C HIS A 222 -29.07 12.09 2.63
N GLU A 223 -29.97 11.31 2.06
CA GLU A 223 -31.28 11.05 2.67
C GLU A 223 -31.15 10.18 3.92
N GLU A 224 -30.33 9.14 3.86
CA GLU A 224 -30.10 8.25 5.02
C GLU A 224 -29.33 8.97 6.15
N MET A 225 -28.37 9.84 5.81
CA MET A 225 -27.66 10.67 6.77
C MET A 225 -28.55 11.71 7.46
N GLN A 226 -29.60 12.22 6.78
CA GLN A 226 -30.57 13.12 7.40
C GLN A 226 -31.44 12.43 8.47
N LYS A 227 -31.70 11.14 8.31
CA LYS A 227 -32.48 10.32 9.26
C LYS A 227 -31.66 9.83 10.46
N ALA A 228 -30.32 9.91 10.36
CA ALA A 228 -29.41 9.34 11.33
C ALA A 228 -29.13 10.31 12.50
N ASP A 229 -29.11 9.77 13.72
CA ASP A 229 -28.73 10.51 14.92
C ASP A 229 -27.22 10.88 14.85
N ILE A 230 -26.89 12.03 15.44
CA ILE A 230 -25.51 12.55 15.55
C ILE A 230 -24.70 11.89 16.66
N ALA A 231 -25.34 11.14 17.55
CA ALA A 231 -24.70 10.43 18.65
C ALA A 231 -24.70 8.92 18.38
N CYS A 232 -23.54 8.30 18.43
CA CYS A 232 -23.38 6.86 18.32
C CYS A 232 -22.30 6.39 19.27
N GLU A 233 -22.66 5.61 20.27
CA GLU A 233 -21.69 4.99 21.16
C GLU A 233 -20.84 3.95 20.41
N ALA A 234 -19.55 3.93 20.69
CA ALA A 234 -18.63 2.99 20.07
C ALA A 234 -18.81 1.57 20.63
N GLU A 235 -18.97 0.59 19.74
CA GLU A 235 -19.11 -0.83 20.10
C GLU A 235 -17.88 -1.31 20.89
N THR A 236 -18.11 -2.17 21.86
CA THR A 236 -17.01 -2.79 22.60
C THR A 236 -16.45 -3.97 21.80
N MET A 237 -15.23 -3.81 21.31
CA MET A 237 -14.51 -4.82 20.53
C MET A 237 -13.51 -5.56 21.37
N ASP A 238 -13.34 -6.86 21.12
CA ASP A 238 -12.15 -7.58 21.55
C ASP A 238 -10.92 -7.08 20.83
N ALA A 239 -9.75 -7.14 21.49
CA ALA A 239 -8.48 -6.77 20.88
C ALA A 239 -8.21 -7.51 19.55
N GLU A 240 -8.65 -8.76 19.46
CA GLU A 240 -8.50 -9.64 18.29
C GLU A 240 -9.76 -9.70 17.39
N ASP A 241 -10.80 -8.90 17.65
CA ASP A 241 -11.92 -8.79 16.72
C ASP A 241 -11.42 -8.24 15.36
N PRO A 242 -11.83 -8.85 14.23
CA PRO A 242 -11.46 -8.37 12.90
C PRO A 242 -11.93 -6.93 12.67
N LEU A 243 -11.02 -6.12 12.11
CA LEU A 243 -11.28 -4.73 11.76
C LEU A 243 -11.63 -4.59 10.28
N PHE A 244 -10.83 -5.21 9.42
CA PHE A 244 -11.05 -5.19 7.98
C PHE A 244 -10.50 -6.41 7.26
N ILE A 245 -10.99 -6.59 6.03
CA ILE A 245 -10.51 -7.56 5.06
C ILE A 245 -10.03 -6.80 3.83
N LEU A 246 -8.75 -6.91 3.50
CA LEU A 246 -8.17 -6.25 2.33
C LEU A 246 -7.58 -7.27 1.35
N TYR A 247 -8.04 -7.20 0.10
CA TYR A 247 -7.66 -8.19 -0.91
C TYR A 247 -6.37 -7.84 -1.62
N THR A 248 -5.47 -8.81 -1.68
CA THR A 248 -4.24 -8.74 -2.47
C THR A 248 -4.31 -9.69 -3.67
N SER A 249 -3.53 -9.39 -4.72
CA SER A 249 -3.37 -10.30 -5.85
C SER A 249 -2.63 -11.56 -5.41
N GLY A 250 -3.26 -12.72 -5.50
CA GLY A 250 -2.61 -14.00 -5.23
C GLY A 250 -1.79 -14.49 -6.42
N SER A 251 -0.69 -15.20 -6.16
CA SER A 251 0.11 -15.89 -7.18
C SER A 251 -0.71 -16.90 -8.01
N THR A 252 -1.78 -17.45 -7.43
CA THR A 252 -2.70 -18.40 -8.07
C THR A 252 -3.82 -17.73 -8.89
N GLY A 253 -3.86 -16.38 -8.96
CA GLY A 253 -4.90 -15.64 -9.67
C GLY A 253 -6.18 -15.37 -8.86
N LYS A 254 -6.50 -16.15 -7.83
CA LYS A 254 -7.62 -15.85 -6.91
C LYS A 254 -7.16 -14.85 -5.85
N PRO A 255 -7.86 -13.72 -5.64
CA PRO A 255 -7.52 -12.76 -4.59
C PRO A 255 -7.47 -13.41 -3.21
N LYS A 256 -6.58 -12.91 -2.34
CA LYS A 256 -6.48 -13.31 -0.93
C LYS A 256 -7.03 -12.20 -0.05
N GLY A 257 -8.03 -12.48 0.76
CA GLY A 257 -8.55 -11.56 1.78
C GLY A 257 -7.65 -11.57 3.02
N VAL A 258 -6.78 -10.57 3.15
CA VAL A 258 -5.93 -10.38 4.34
C VAL A 258 -6.77 -9.84 5.48
N VAL A 259 -6.77 -10.53 6.62
CA VAL A 259 -7.53 -10.13 7.81
C VAL A 259 -6.62 -9.46 8.82
N HIS A 260 -6.98 -8.24 9.24
CA HIS A 260 -6.34 -7.54 10.36
C HIS A 260 -7.33 -7.34 11.51
N THR A 261 -6.79 -7.44 12.73
CA THR A 261 -7.53 -7.27 13.98
C THR A 261 -7.28 -5.90 14.61
N THR A 262 -8.11 -5.50 15.57
CA THR A 262 -8.23 -4.11 16.03
C THR A 262 -6.99 -3.60 16.76
N ALA A 263 -6.58 -4.23 17.86
CA ALA A 263 -5.61 -3.63 18.79
C ALA A 263 -4.18 -3.64 18.26
N GLY A 264 -3.72 -4.77 17.76
CA GLY A 264 -2.34 -4.89 17.26
C GLY A 264 -2.10 -4.00 16.04
N TYR A 265 -3.08 -3.92 15.13
CA TYR A 265 -3.05 -3.00 13.99
C TYR A 265 -2.95 -1.55 14.47
N MET A 266 -3.87 -1.12 15.34
CA MET A 266 -3.91 0.22 15.90
C MET A 266 -2.54 0.64 16.49
N LEU A 267 -1.97 -0.20 17.33
CA LEU A 267 -0.71 0.08 18.02
C LEU A 267 0.45 0.23 17.03
N MET A 268 0.62 -0.73 16.12
CA MET A 268 1.76 -0.74 15.20
C MET A 268 1.73 0.43 14.24
N ILE A 269 0.58 0.73 13.62
CA ILE A 269 0.50 1.83 12.66
C ILE A 269 0.69 3.19 13.31
N HIS A 270 0.18 3.39 14.53
CA HIS A 270 0.42 4.62 15.27
C HIS A 270 1.91 4.78 15.62
N TYR A 271 2.52 3.74 16.20
CA TYR A 271 3.93 3.76 16.58
C TYR A 271 4.84 4.06 15.39
N THR A 272 4.60 3.41 14.26
CA THR A 272 5.40 3.59 13.04
C THR A 272 5.11 4.92 12.35
N PHE A 273 3.86 5.39 12.35
CA PHE A 273 3.52 6.72 11.83
C PHE A 273 4.29 7.83 12.55
N VAL A 274 4.24 7.85 13.87
CA VAL A 274 4.91 8.88 14.68
C VAL A 274 6.42 8.87 14.48
N ASN A 275 7.03 7.68 14.42
CA ASN A 275 8.49 7.55 14.35
C ASN A 275 9.03 7.71 12.93
N VAL A 276 8.37 7.15 11.91
CA VAL A 276 8.86 7.21 10.53
C VAL A 276 8.64 8.60 9.91
N PHE A 277 7.53 9.25 10.22
CA PHE A 277 7.25 10.57 9.65
C PHE A 277 7.64 11.72 10.58
N GLN A 278 8.07 11.45 11.80
CA GLN A 278 8.47 12.46 12.80
C GLN A 278 7.44 13.60 12.93
N TYR A 279 6.15 13.23 12.86
CA TYR A 279 5.03 14.15 12.85
C TYR A 279 5.01 15.10 14.06
N GLU A 280 4.81 16.38 13.81
CA GLU A 280 4.61 17.44 14.82
C GLU A 280 3.14 17.90 14.82
N GLU A 281 2.70 18.56 15.90
CA GLU A 281 1.29 18.90 16.14
C GLU A 281 0.66 19.76 15.03
N GLU A 282 1.43 20.69 14.46
CA GLU A 282 0.94 21.65 13.45
C GLU A 282 1.18 21.19 12.01
N ASP A 283 1.76 20.00 11.82
CA ASP A 283 2.10 19.51 10.50
C ASP A 283 0.86 19.09 9.71
N VAL A 284 0.95 19.25 8.40
CA VAL A 284 0.04 18.64 7.43
C VAL A 284 0.76 17.46 6.77
N TYR A 285 0.25 16.28 7.01
CA TYR A 285 0.74 15.04 6.44
C TYR A 285 -0.05 14.67 5.18
N TRP A 286 0.65 14.23 4.14
CA TRP A 286 0.02 13.75 2.91
C TRP A 286 0.58 12.42 2.45
N CYS A 287 -0.30 11.41 2.43
CA CYS A 287 -0.11 10.14 1.74
C CYS A 287 -0.95 10.11 0.47
N THR A 288 -0.32 9.83 -0.68
CA THR A 288 -1.03 9.83 -1.97
C THR A 288 -1.73 8.51 -2.29
N ALA A 289 -1.62 7.51 -1.42
CA ALA A 289 -2.20 6.21 -1.64
C ALA A 289 -3.73 6.22 -1.49
N ASP A 290 -4.40 5.49 -2.37
CA ASP A 290 -5.84 5.22 -2.26
C ASP A 290 -6.13 4.33 -1.04
N ILE A 291 -7.25 4.60 -0.34
CA ILE A 291 -7.70 3.79 0.80
C ILE A 291 -8.02 2.35 0.39
N GLY A 292 -8.30 2.07 -0.87
CA GLY A 292 -8.42 0.70 -1.40
C GLY A 292 -7.15 -0.15 -1.27
N TRP A 293 -6.02 0.44 -0.85
CA TRP A 293 -4.75 -0.24 -0.55
C TRP A 293 -4.39 -0.11 0.92
N ILE A 294 -3.57 -1.04 1.41
CA ILE A 294 -3.16 -1.01 2.83
C ILE A 294 -2.46 0.30 3.21
N THR A 295 -1.72 0.92 2.28
CA THR A 295 -1.05 2.19 2.52
C THR A 295 -2.04 3.30 2.83
N GLY A 296 -3.15 3.37 2.10
CA GLY A 296 -4.22 4.33 2.38
C GLY A 296 -4.94 4.04 3.70
N HIS A 297 -5.22 2.77 4.02
CA HIS A 297 -5.75 2.39 5.32
C HIS A 297 -4.85 2.85 6.46
N SER A 298 -3.59 2.42 6.42
CA SER A 298 -2.66 2.58 7.54
C SER A 298 -2.12 4.01 7.67
N TYR A 299 -1.77 4.65 6.54
CA TYR A 299 -1.01 5.90 6.58
C TYR A 299 -1.70 7.09 5.90
N LEU A 300 -2.96 6.96 5.47
CA LEU A 300 -3.79 8.12 5.16
C LEU A 300 -4.92 8.26 6.17
N ALA A 301 -5.57 7.16 6.54
CA ALA A 301 -6.72 7.16 7.42
C ALA A 301 -6.33 6.88 8.89
N TYR A 302 -6.11 5.63 9.29
CA TYR A 302 -6.00 5.26 10.70
C TYR A 302 -4.77 5.86 11.41
N GLY A 303 -3.57 5.71 10.85
CA GLY A 303 -2.33 6.16 11.51
C GLY A 303 -2.30 7.65 11.84
N PRO A 304 -2.57 8.55 10.89
CA PRO A 304 -2.67 9.98 11.15
C PRO A 304 -3.74 10.32 12.18
N LEU A 305 -4.94 9.76 12.06
CA LEU A 305 -6.04 10.04 13.01
C LEU A 305 -5.74 9.55 14.42
N LEU A 306 -5.09 8.39 14.57
CA LEU A 306 -4.60 7.91 15.87
C LEU A 306 -3.61 8.88 16.51
N ALA A 307 -2.79 9.55 15.70
CA ALA A 307 -1.82 10.53 16.17
C ALA A 307 -2.43 11.94 16.42
N GLY A 308 -3.68 12.16 16.09
CA GLY A 308 -4.29 13.50 16.14
C GLY A 308 -3.76 14.43 15.04
N ALA A 309 -3.33 13.87 13.92
CA ALA A 309 -2.71 14.59 12.81
C ALA A 309 -3.73 15.18 11.83
N SER A 310 -3.29 16.20 11.07
CA SER A 310 -4.02 16.69 9.91
C SER A 310 -3.58 15.90 8.67
N SER A 311 -4.48 15.08 8.11
CA SER A 311 -4.22 14.22 6.95
C SER A 311 -4.84 14.81 5.69
N LEU A 312 -4.04 14.97 4.64
CA LEU A 312 -4.52 15.41 3.34
C LEU A 312 -4.94 14.21 2.50
N MET A 313 -6.15 14.25 1.97
CA MET A 313 -6.77 13.27 1.08
C MET A 313 -6.97 13.88 -0.30
N PHE A 314 -6.43 13.27 -1.33
CA PHE A 314 -6.46 13.77 -2.70
C PHE A 314 -7.25 12.85 -3.63
N GLU A 315 -8.26 13.38 -4.30
CA GLU A 315 -9.09 12.61 -5.24
C GLU A 315 -8.44 12.46 -6.62
N GLY A 316 -7.55 13.39 -6.99
CA GLY A 316 -6.99 13.49 -8.34
C GLY A 316 -5.84 12.51 -8.63
N ILE A 317 -5.21 12.74 -9.77
CA ILE A 317 -4.00 12.02 -10.20
C ILE A 317 -2.82 12.99 -10.32
N PRO A 318 -1.56 12.50 -10.23
CA PRO A 318 -0.37 13.38 -10.17
C PRO A 318 -0.16 14.24 -11.42
N THR A 319 -0.73 13.83 -12.56
CA THR A 319 -0.49 14.44 -13.88
C THR A 319 -1.71 15.19 -14.43
N TYR A 320 -2.71 15.51 -13.61
CA TYR A 320 -3.89 16.27 -14.02
C TYR A 320 -4.10 17.52 -13.17
N PRO A 321 -4.29 18.69 -13.80
CA PRO A 321 -4.31 18.97 -15.25
C PRO A 321 -2.94 18.88 -15.92
N ASP A 322 -1.86 18.92 -15.15
CA ASP A 322 -0.47 18.75 -15.59
C ASP A 322 0.40 18.12 -14.48
N ALA A 323 1.67 17.89 -14.78
CA ALA A 323 2.62 17.25 -13.86
C ALA A 323 3.05 18.14 -12.67
N GLY A 324 2.57 19.37 -12.59
CA GLY A 324 2.73 20.28 -11.44
C GLY A 324 1.73 20.05 -10.31
N ARG A 325 0.71 19.21 -10.54
CA ARG A 325 -0.44 19.08 -9.62
C ARG A 325 -0.06 18.72 -8.19
N PHE A 326 0.83 17.77 -7.99
CA PHE A 326 1.29 17.41 -6.64
C PHE A 326 2.00 18.57 -5.95
N TRP A 327 2.83 19.27 -6.68
CA TRP A 327 3.60 20.41 -6.16
C TRP A 327 2.70 21.59 -5.81
N GLN A 328 1.66 21.80 -6.59
CA GLN A 328 0.61 22.79 -6.31
C GLN A 328 -0.11 22.46 -4.99
N VAL A 329 -0.48 21.20 -4.78
CA VAL A 329 -1.15 20.74 -3.55
C VAL A 329 -0.25 20.91 -2.34
N ILE A 330 1.03 20.51 -2.44
CA ILE A 330 2.01 20.68 -1.37
C ILE A 330 2.13 22.16 -0.98
N ASP A 331 2.26 23.04 -1.96
CA ASP A 331 2.45 24.48 -1.71
C ASP A 331 1.16 25.14 -1.19
N LYS A 332 -0.01 24.71 -1.69
CA LYS A 332 -1.33 25.19 -1.26
C LYS A 332 -1.60 24.90 0.22
N TYR A 333 -1.34 23.67 0.67
CA TYR A 333 -1.66 23.21 2.02
C TYR A 333 -0.47 23.22 2.98
N LYS A 334 0.70 23.64 2.51
CA LYS A 334 1.94 23.66 3.29
C LYS A 334 2.26 22.27 3.88
N VAL A 335 2.17 21.25 3.02
CA VAL A 335 2.46 19.87 3.41
C VAL A 335 3.87 19.74 3.97
N ASN A 336 4.00 19.04 5.09
CA ASN A 336 5.26 18.86 5.83
C ASN A 336 5.87 17.47 5.58
N GLN A 337 5.05 16.42 5.55
CA GLN A 337 5.47 15.07 5.20
C GLN A 337 4.72 14.61 3.95
N PHE A 338 5.47 14.15 2.95
CA PHE A 338 4.92 13.69 1.68
C PHE A 338 5.31 12.24 1.40
N TYR A 339 4.32 11.35 1.34
CA TYR A 339 4.49 9.90 1.22
C TYR A 339 3.82 9.39 -0.05
N THR A 340 4.63 8.87 -1.00
CA THR A 340 4.13 8.47 -2.32
C THR A 340 4.87 7.25 -2.87
N ALA A 341 4.39 6.71 -4.00
CA ALA A 341 4.99 5.56 -4.64
C ALA A 341 6.10 5.96 -5.66
N PRO A 342 7.17 5.17 -5.81
CA PRO A 342 8.19 5.37 -6.85
C PRO A 342 7.64 5.50 -8.25
N THR A 343 6.58 4.76 -8.60
CA THR A 343 5.90 4.90 -9.90
C THR A 343 5.39 6.33 -10.15
N ALA A 344 4.81 6.99 -9.13
CA ALA A 344 4.39 8.39 -9.27
C ALA A 344 5.60 9.32 -9.44
N ILE A 345 6.68 9.07 -8.69
CA ILE A 345 7.92 9.87 -8.79
C ILE A 345 8.51 9.74 -10.20
N ARG A 346 8.63 8.51 -10.75
CA ARG A 346 9.14 8.28 -12.12
C ARG A 346 8.29 8.97 -13.19
N ALA A 347 6.96 8.89 -13.08
CA ALA A 347 6.05 9.56 -14.01
C ALA A 347 6.24 11.09 -14.00
N LEU A 348 6.42 11.69 -12.82
CA LEU A 348 6.67 13.12 -12.66
C LEU A 348 8.09 13.51 -13.10
N MET A 349 9.07 12.67 -12.85
CA MET A 349 10.45 12.83 -13.33
C MET A 349 10.51 12.85 -14.87
N ALA A 350 9.80 11.93 -15.52
CA ALA A 350 9.71 11.88 -16.98
C ALA A 350 9.06 13.12 -17.61
N SER A 351 8.20 13.82 -16.86
CA SER A 351 7.59 15.09 -17.29
C SER A 351 8.57 16.29 -17.20
N GLY A 352 9.70 16.12 -16.53
CA GLY A 352 10.75 17.10 -16.40
C GLY A 352 10.61 18.05 -15.19
N PRO A 353 11.74 18.71 -14.82
CA PRO A 353 11.80 19.55 -13.62
C PRO A 353 11.07 20.89 -13.75
N ASP A 354 10.66 21.28 -14.95
CA ASP A 354 10.00 22.58 -15.18
C ASP A 354 8.65 22.68 -14.47
N PHE A 355 7.97 21.55 -14.29
CA PHE A 355 6.73 21.48 -13.52
C PHE A 355 6.91 21.67 -12.00
N VAL A 356 8.14 21.53 -11.50
CA VAL A 356 8.46 21.76 -10.08
C VAL A 356 8.81 23.22 -9.81
N LYS A 357 9.50 23.88 -10.75
CA LYS A 357 10.08 25.23 -10.58
C LYS A 357 9.11 26.31 -10.07
N PRO A 358 7.80 26.33 -10.46
CA PRO A 358 6.87 27.33 -9.98
C PRO A 358 6.58 27.26 -8.48
N TYR A 359 6.88 26.15 -7.81
CA TYR A 359 6.49 25.86 -6.43
C TYR A 359 7.68 25.92 -5.48
N LYS A 360 7.48 26.50 -4.29
CA LYS A 360 8.55 26.69 -3.30
C LYS A 360 8.87 25.40 -2.56
N LEU A 361 7.86 24.62 -2.17
CA LEU A 361 7.96 23.35 -1.42
C LEU A 361 8.73 23.46 -0.08
N ASP A 362 8.86 24.68 0.47
CA ASP A 362 9.70 24.96 1.63
C ASP A 362 9.12 24.42 2.94
N SER A 363 7.85 24.01 2.93
CA SER A 363 7.18 23.38 4.07
C SER A 363 7.57 21.92 4.27
N LEU A 364 8.10 21.25 3.24
CA LEU A 364 8.46 19.84 3.33
C LEU A 364 9.61 19.60 4.31
N HIS A 365 9.41 18.61 5.21
CA HIS A 365 10.39 18.16 6.17
C HIS A 365 10.82 16.72 5.94
N VAL A 366 9.89 15.84 5.49
CA VAL A 366 10.14 14.43 5.23
C VAL A 366 9.50 14.04 3.90
N LEU A 367 10.26 13.32 3.10
CA LEU A 367 9.78 12.62 1.92
C LEU A 367 9.72 11.11 2.19
N GLY A 368 8.74 10.42 1.67
CA GLY A 368 8.62 8.98 1.84
C GLY A 368 8.36 8.26 0.53
N SER A 369 8.82 7.00 0.48
CA SER A 369 8.65 6.09 -0.65
C SER A 369 8.03 4.78 -0.18
N VAL A 370 7.08 4.23 -0.93
CA VAL A 370 6.30 3.05 -0.56
C VAL A 370 5.80 2.23 -1.75
N GLY A 371 5.64 0.93 -1.53
CA GLY A 371 4.92 0.02 -2.42
C GLY A 371 5.81 -0.79 -3.34
N GLU A 372 6.97 -0.29 -3.68
CA GLU A 372 8.02 -0.96 -4.45
C GLU A 372 9.40 -0.38 -4.09
N PRO A 373 10.51 -1.08 -4.35
CA PRO A 373 11.83 -0.48 -4.21
C PRO A 373 11.99 0.74 -5.13
N ILE A 374 12.49 1.85 -4.57
CA ILE A 374 12.83 3.02 -5.37
C ILE A 374 14.21 2.84 -5.99
N ASN A 375 14.36 3.08 -7.30
CA ASN A 375 15.66 3.08 -7.96
C ASN A 375 16.50 4.32 -7.59
N GLU A 376 17.82 4.23 -7.73
CA GLU A 376 18.73 5.30 -7.30
C GLU A 376 18.49 6.60 -8.06
N GLU A 377 18.17 6.52 -9.36
CA GLU A 377 17.91 7.68 -10.19
C GLU A 377 16.67 8.46 -9.71
N ALA A 378 15.55 7.77 -9.50
CA ALA A 378 14.33 8.39 -8.96
C ALA A 378 14.54 8.91 -7.53
N TRP A 379 15.33 8.18 -6.70
CA TRP A 379 15.68 8.64 -5.36
C TRP A 379 16.48 9.95 -5.41
N HIS A 380 17.49 10.06 -6.27
CA HIS A 380 18.29 11.28 -6.45
C HIS A 380 17.46 12.43 -6.99
N TRP A 381 16.62 12.17 -8.01
CA TRP A 381 15.72 13.19 -8.54
C TRP A 381 14.75 13.72 -7.47
N TYR A 382 14.18 12.82 -6.69
CA TYR A 382 13.26 13.14 -5.59
C TYR A 382 13.96 13.99 -4.51
N ASN A 383 15.16 13.58 -4.12
CA ASN A 383 15.98 14.31 -3.15
C ASN A 383 16.38 15.71 -3.65
N GLU A 384 16.78 15.84 -4.91
CA GLU A 384 17.32 17.09 -5.46
C GLU A 384 16.22 18.09 -5.82
N ASN A 385 15.19 17.64 -6.55
CA ASN A 385 14.17 18.53 -7.10
C ASN A 385 13.05 18.81 -6.10
N ILE A 386 12.66 17.84 -5.28
CA ILE A 386 11.55 17.99 -4.35
C ILE A 386 12.07 18.26 -2.94
N GLY A 387 12.97 17.44 -2.43
CA GLY A 387 13.57 17.58 -1.10
C GLY A 387 14.63 18.66 -1.00
N LYS A 388 15.09 19.23 -2.13
CA LYS A 388 16.13 20.27 -2.19
C LYS A 388 17.39 19.91 -1.39
N LYS A 389 17.71 18.62 -1.31
CA LYS A 389 18.82 18.03 -0.53
C LYS A 389 18.72 18.31 0.98
N LYS A 390 17.57 18.72 1.48
CA LYS A 390 17.31 19.05 2.90
C LYS A 390 16.36 18.06 3.56
N CYS A 391 15.40 17.52 2.79
CA CYS A 391 14.41 16.58 3.32
C CYS A 391 14.97 15.16 3.28
N PRO A 392 15.04 14.46 4.41
CA PRO A 392 15.33 13.03 4.43
C PRO A 392 14.25 12.25 3.67
N ILE A 393 14.69 11.21 2.93
CA ILE A 393 13.78 10.29 2.26
C ILE A 393 13.70 9.00 3.07
N VAL A 394 12.52 8.68 3.56
CA VAL A 394 12.24 7.39 4.21
C VAL A 394 11.74 6.40 3.15
N ASP A 395 12.61 5.45 2.81
CA ASP A 395 12.29 4.33 1.92
C ASP A 395 11.79 3.18 2.79
N THR A 396 10.48 2.90 2.73
CA THR A 396 9.82 2.02 3.68
C THR A 396 9.57 0.64 3.08
N TRP A 397 9.98 -0.42 3.79
CA TRP A 397 9.58 -1.77 3.45
C TRP A 397 8.52 -2.30 4.42
N TRP A 398 7.44 -2.75 3.84
CA TRP A 398 6.32 -3.44 4.51
C TRP A 398 5.33 -3.99 3.47
N GLN A 399 4.32 -4.70 3.93
CA GLN A 399 3.38 -5.43 3.08
C GLN A 399 1.94 -5.23 3.58
N THR A 400 0.95 -5.60 2.78
CA THR A 400 -0.45 -5.68 3.26
C THR A 400 -0.54 -6.60 4.46
N GLU A 401 0.20 -7.69 4.43
CA GLU A 401 0.26 -8.70 5.48
C GLU A 401 0.91 -8.20 6.77
N THR A 402 1.80 -7.23 6.69
CA THR A 402 2.41 -6.62 7.88
C THR A 402 1.60 -5.46 8.44
N ALA A 403 0.73 -4.87 7.64
CA ALA A 403 -0.11 -3.69 7.88
C ALA A 403 0.63 -2.41 8.29
N GLY A 404 1.76 -2.52 8.96
CA GLY A 404 2.63 -1.40 9.38
C GLY A 404 4.04 -1.51 8.80
N ILE A 405 4.76 -0.38 8.80
CA ILE A 405 6.14 -0.29 8.33
C ILE A 405 7.04 -1.14 9.24
N MET A 406 7.90 -1.96 8.60
CA MET A 406 8.78 -2.92 9.28
C MET A 406 10.24 -2.47 9.27
N ILE A 407 10.73 -2.02 8.11
CA ILE A 407 12.11 -1.57 7.92
C ILE A 407 12.06 -0.20 7.26
N SER A 408 12.70 0.80 7.86
CA SER A 408 12.71 2.18 7.36
C SER A 408 13.76 2.99 8.07
N PRO A 409 14.42 3.94 7.40
CA PRO A 409 15.16 4.98 8.10
C PRO A 409 14.20 5.85 8.94
N LEU A 410 14.74 6.44 10.02
CA LEU A 410 14.08 7.48 10.80
C LEU A 410 14.72 8.83 10.45
N PRO A 411 13.94 9.84 10.04
CA PRO A 411 14.44 11.12 9.52
C PRO A 411 15.36 11.84 10.51
N GLY A 412 16.60 12.12 10.08
CA GLY A 412 17.58 12.81 10.90
C GLY A 412 18.13 12.01 12.11
N ILE A 413 17.73 10.75 12.26
CA ILE A 413 18.05 9.90 13.41
C ILE A 413 18.90 8.70 13.00
N THR A 414 18.41 7.89 12.03
CA THR A 414 19.17 6.75 11.51
C THR A 414 19.77 7.07 10.16
N PRO A 415 20.80 6.30 9.71
CA PRO A 415 21.42 6.54 8.42
C PRO A 415 20.43 6.42 7.25
N LEU A 416 20.62 7.27 6.25
CA LEU A 416 19.92 7.25 4.97
C LEU A 416 20.86 6.71 3.89
N LYS A 417 20.35 5.86 3.02
CA LYS A 417 21.10 5.33 1.88
C LYS A 417 20.14 5.16 0.69
N PRO A 418 20.47 5.68 -0.50
CA PRO A 418 19.64 5.56 -1.67
C PRO A 418 19.25 4.10 -1.95
N SER A 419 17.96 3.84 -2.18
CA SER A 419 17.41 2.51 -2.47
C SER A 419 17.52 1.48 -1.33
N TYR A 420 17.75 1.91 -0.10
CA TYR A 420 17.80 1.05 1.08
C TYR A 420 16.70 1.40 2.08
N ALA A 421 15.98 0.41 2.54
CA ALA A 421 15.08 0.55 3.69
C ALA A 421 15.85 0.67 5.03
N THR A 422 17.12 0.41 5.04
CA THR A 422 18.12 0.57 6.11
C THR A 422 17.92 -0.32 7.33
N LEU A 423 17.35 0.16 8.42
CA LEU A 423 17.30 -0.54 9.70
C LEU A 423 15.87 -0.98 10.07
N PRO A 424 15.71 -2.10 10.75
CA PRO A 424 14.40 -2.53 11.24
C PRO A 424 13.88 -1.58 12.33
N LEU A 425 12.57 -1.36 12.36
CA LEU A 425 11.95 -0.60 13.43
C LEU A 425 11.92 -1.41 14.74
N PRO A 426 11.90 -0.75 15.93
CA PRO A 426 11.74 -1.47 17.18
C PRO A 426 10.52 -2.39 17.18
N GLY A 427 10.68 -3.60 17.71
CA GLY A 427 9.68 -4.66 17.68
C GLY A 427 9.72 -5.56 16.43
N VAL A 428 10.56 -5.24 15.44
CA VAL A 428 10.72 -6.03 14.22
C VAL A 428 12.04 -6.79 14.24
N GLN A 429 12.00 -8.12 14.09
CA GLN A 429 13.17 -8.99 14.15
C GLN A 429 13.40 -9.70 12.81
N PRO A 430 13.95 -9.02 11.79
CA PRO A 430 14.22 -9.63 10.50
C PRO A 430 15.46 -10.50 10.52
N LEU A 431 15.46 -11.52 9.68
CA LEU A 431 16.65 -12.31 9.36
C LEU A 431 16.66 -12.69 7.88
N LEU A 432 17.82 -12.99 7.35
CA LEU A 432 18.00 -13.53 6.01
C LEU A 432 18.30 -15.02 6.09
N VAL A 433 17.65 -15.82 5.25
CA VAL A 433 17.89 -17.25 5.15
C VAL A 433 18.27 -17.63 3.72
N ASP A 434 19.03 -18.73 3.59
CA ASP A 434 19.26 -19.39 2.31
C ASP A 434 17.99 -20.15 1.83
N ASN A 435 18.10 -20.88 0.73
CA ASN A 435 16.96 -21.64 0.19
C ASN A 435 16.56 -22.83 1.08
N GLU A 436 17.47 -23.34 1.88
CA GLU A 436 17.29 -24.44 2.83
C GLU A 436 16.72 -23.96 4.18
N GLY A 437 16.64 -22.63 4.39
CA GLY A 437 16.14 -22.00 5.60
C GLY A 437 17.19 -21.81 6.69
N ASN A 438 18.47 -21.95 6.36
CA ASN A 438 19.56 -21.67 7.31
C ASN A 438 19.79 -20.15 7.41
N GLU A 439 19.92 -19.63 8.63
CA GLU A 439 20.18 -18.22 8.87
C GLU A 439 21.54 -17.78 8.34
N LEU A 440 21.56 -16.75 7.52
CA LEU A 440 22.76 -16.12 7.00
C LEU A 440 23.30 -15.10 8.02
N GLN A 441 24.39 -15.47 8.67
CA GLN A 441 25.01 -14.68 9.72
C GLN A 441 25.89 -13.54 9.16
N GLY A 442 26.06 -12.49 9.98
CA GLY A 442 26.94 -11.35 9.63
C GLY A 442 26.37 -10.42 8.57
N ASN A 443 27.24 -9.61 7.97
CA ASN A 443 26.92 -8.62 6.96
C ASN A 443 27.45 -9.05 5.57
N ASN A 444 27.12 -8.30 4.51
CA ASN A 444 27.39 -8.65 3.11
C ASN A 444 26.76 -9.98 2.69
N VAL A 445 25.54 -10.23 3.13
CA VAL A 445 24.78 -11.45 2.82
C VAL A 445 23.51 -11.10 2.06
N GLU A 446 23.08 -12.04 1.23
CA GLU A 446 21.86 -11.94 0.44
C GLU A 446 21.05 -13.22 0.56
N GLY A 447 19.76 -13.09 0.80
CA GLY A 447 18.88 -14.23 1.01
C GLY A 447 17.41 -13.86 1.02
N ASN A 448 16.60 -14.80 1.48
CA ASN A 448 15.16 -14.63 1.64
C ASN A 448 14.87 -13.90 2.95
N LEU A 449 14.08 -12.84 2.89
CA LEU A 449 13.72 -12.06 4.07
C LEU A 449 12.62 -12.76 4.87
N CYS A 450 12.94 -13.08 6.11
CA CYS A 450 12.02 -13.65 7.09
C CYS A 450 11.93 -12.78 8.35
N ILE A 451 10.87 -12.97 9.12
CA ILE A 451 10.70 -12.37 10.44
C ILE A 451 10.58 -13.49 11.47
N LYS A 452 11.39 -13.44 12.52
CA LYS A 452 11.47 -14.53 13.51
C LYS A 452 10.58 -14.39 14.73
N PHE A 453 10.00 -13.21 14.93
CA PHE A 453 9.12 -12.92 16.07
C PHE A 453 7.88 -12.14 15.62
N PRO A 454 6.68 -12.43 16.15
CA PRO A 454 5.48 -11.73 15.75
C PRO A 454 5.50 -10.25 16.18
N TRP A 455 5.00 -9.38 15.33
CA TRP A 455 4.75 -7.96 15.59
C TRP A 455 3.24 -7.74 15.73
N PRO A 456 2.78 -6.66 16.40
CA PRO A 456 1.36 -6.52 16.76
C PRO A 456 0.39 -6.56 15.57
N SER A 457 0.74 -5.99 14.42
CA SER A 457 -0.12 -5.93 13.23
C SER A 457 0.10 -7.07 12.23
N ILE A 458 0.75 -8.18 12.62
CA ILE A 458 0.90 -9.35 11.74
C ILE A 458 -0.48 -9.81 11.25
N ILE A 459 -0.59 -10.17 9.98
CA ILE A 459 -1.79 -10.83 9.42
C ILE A 459 -2.26 -11.97 10.32
N ARG A 460 -3.55 -12.02 10.61
CA ARG A 460 -4.11 -13.11 11.43
C ARG A 460 -4.49 -14.33 10.62
N THR A 461 -5.01 -14.12 9.43
CA THR A 461 -5.38 -15.20 8.51
C THR A 461 -5.69 -14.67 7.12
N THR A 462 -5.81 -15.57 6.15
CA THR A 462 -6.54 -15.32 4.91
C THR A 462 -8.00 -15.64 5.15
N TYR A 463 -8.89 -14.71 4.84
CA TYR A 463 -10.33 -14.86 5.07
C TYR A 463 -10.87 -16.11 4.38
N GLY A 464 -11.56 -16.95 5.16
CA GLY A 464 -12.12 -18.21 4.68
C GLY A 464 -11.11 -19.31 4.32
N ASP A 465 -9.78 -19.06 4.44
CA ASP A 465 -8.75 -20.03 4.02
C ASP A 465 -7.48 -19.94 4.88
N HIS A 466 -7.59 -20.38 6.13
CA HIS A 466 -6.47 -20.37 7.08
C HIS A 466 -5.33 -21.31 6.67
N GLU A 467 -5.64 -22.42 6.03
CA GLU A 467 -4.62 -23.38 5.58
C GLU A 467 -3.73 -22.78 4.48
N ARG A 468 -4.32 -22.04 3.54
CA ARG A 468 -3.56 -21.25 2.55
C ARG A 468 -2.66 -20.21 3.20
N PHE A 469 -3.14 -19.54 4.24
CA PHE A 469 -2.35 -18.57 5.01
C PHE A 469 -1.13 -19.27 5.63
N LYS A 470 -1.33 -20.38 6.33
CA LYS A 470 -0.28 -21.15 6.95
C LYS A 470 0.77 -21.62 5.94
N GLN A 471 0.33 -22.21 4.83
CA GLN A 471 1.24 -22.69 3.77
C GLN A 471 2.04 -21.55 3.12
N THR A 472 1.40 -20.40 2.90
CA THR A 472 2.04 -19.28 2.19
C THR A 472 3.14 -18.61 3.02
N TYR A 473 2.89 -18.38 4.32
CA TYR A 473 3.77 -17.54 5.14
C TYR A 473 4.59 -18.31 6.18
N PHE A 474 4.16 -19.49 6.59
CA PHE A 474 4.81 -20.30 7.64
C PHE A 474 5.20 -21.71 7.19
N GLY A 475 4.73 -22.14 6.01
CA GLY A 475 5.03 -23.46 5.45
C GLY A 475 6.37 -23.55 4.73
N VAL A 476 6.96 -22.41 4.33
CA VAL A 476 8.21 -22.38 3.55
C VAL A 476 9.43 -22.62 4.45
N TYR A 477 9.51 -21.87 5.54
CA TYR A 477 10.60 -21.98 6.52
C TYR A 477 10.03 -22.22 7.91
N LYS A 478 10.54 -23.26 8.58
CA LYS A 478 10.02 -23.69 9.88
C LYS A 478 10.19 -22.59 10.93
N ASN A 479 9.10 -22.25 11.61
CA ASN A 479 9.05 -21.29 12.71
C ASN A 479 9.47 -19.86 12.32
N LEU A 480 9.29 -19.48 11.05
CA LEU A 480 9.58 -18.16 10.52
C LEU A 480 8.41 -17.67 9.69
N TYR A 481 8.11 -16.36 9.79
CA TYR A 481 7.26 -15.71 8.81
C TYR A 481 8.08 -15.41 7.56
N PHE A 482 7.69 -15.95 6.42
CA PHE A 482 8.32 -15.72 5.13
C PHE A 482 7.64 -14.57 4.40
N SER A 483 8.38 -13.49 4.15
CA SER A 483 7.83 -12.30 3.47
C SER A 483 7.59 -12.51 1.96
N GLY A 484 8.29 -13.47 1.36
CA GLY A 484 8.32 -13.65 -0.09
C GLY A 484 9.19 -12.62 -0.81
N ASP A 485 10.02 -11.86 -0.10
CA ASP A 485 10.93 -10.88 -0.65
C ASP A 485 12.40 -11.35 -0.52
N GLY A 486 13.18 -11.10 -1.58
CA GLY A 486 14.65 -11.21 -1.54
C GLY A 486 15.23 -9.92 -0.95
N CYS A 487 16.30 -10.07 -0.19
CA CYS A 487 16.91 -8.95 0.51
C CYS A 487 18.43 -9.13 0.65
N ARG A 488 19.15 -8.02 0.58
CA ARG A 488 20.58 -7.92 0.90
C ARG A 488 20.76 -7.15 2.21
N ARG A 489 21.59 -7.67 3.09
CA ARG A 489 22.13 -6.93 4.23
C ARG A 489 23.59 -6.58 3.91
N ASP A 490 23.87 -5.30 3.70
CA ASP A 490 25.18 -4.83 3.26
C ASP A 490 26.25 -4.86 4.36
N LYS A 491 27.45 -4.35 4.08
CA LYS A 491 28.58 -4.31 5.02
C LYS A 491 28.29 -3.53 6.32
N ASP A 492 27.40 -2.55 6.23
CA ASP A 492 27.03 -1.67 7.34
C ASP A 492 25.81 -2.20 8.12
N GLY A 493 25.24 -3.34 7.67
CA GLY A 493 24.07 -3.97 8.27
C GLY A 493 22.73 -3.43 7.76
N TYR A 494 22.74 -2.65 6.68
CA TYR A 494 21.52 -2.04 6.14
C TYR A 494 20.82 -2.97 5.15
N TYR A 495 19.48 -3.02 5.24
CA TYR A 495 18.62 -3.86 4.42
C TYR A 495 18.23 -3.15 3.13
N ARG A 496 18.48 -3.83 2.00
CA ARG A 496 18.00 -3.46 0.67
C ARG A 496 17.08 -4.54 0.13
N ILE A 497 15.87 -4.18 -0.21
CA ILE A 497 14.91 -5.10 -0.82
C ILE A 497 15.27 -5.26 -2.31
N LEU A 498 15.40 -6.51 -2.76
CA LEU A 498 15.78 -6.85 -4.12
C LEU A 498 14.57 -7.16 -5.02
N GLY A 499 13.39 -7.28 -4.42
CA GLY A 499 12.15 -7.65 -5.08
C GLY A 499 11.58 -8.96 -4.54
N ARG A 500 10.50 -9.44 -5.17
CA ARG A 500 9.85 -10.70 -4.80
C ARG A 500 10.76 -11.89 -5.10
N VAL A 501 10.73 -12.91 -4.25
CA VAL A 501 11.49 -14.15 -4.47
C VAL A 501 11.04 -14.89 -5.73
N ASP A 502 9.75 -14.79 -6.06
CA ASP A 502 9.18 -15.28 -7.31
C ASP A 502 9.54 -14.38 -8.53
N ASP A 503 10.12 -13.21 -8.31
CA ASP A 503 10.70 -12.30 -9.33
C ASP A 503 12.24 -12.37 -9.37
N VAL A 504 12.89 -13.28 -8.67
CA VAL A 504 14.32 -13.58 -8.78
C VAL A 504 14.54 -14.57 -9.93
N ILE A 505 15.55 -14.28 -10.76
CA ILE A 505 15.94 -15.11 -11.91
C ILE A 505 17.20 -15.91 -11.55
N ASN A 506 17.16 -17.23 -11.77
CA ASN A 506 18.32 -18.09 -11.56
C ASN A 506 19.09 -18.27 -12.85
N VAL A 507 20.10 -17.43 -13.10
CA VAL A 507 20.94 -17.50 -14.29
C VAL A 507 22.22 -18.27 -13.97
N SER A 508 22.38 -19.45 -14.54
CA SER A 508 23.59 -20.29 -14.35
C SER A 508 23.96 -20.51 -12.87
N GLY A 509 22.94 -20.70 -12.01
CA GLY A 509 23.12 -20.90 -10.57
C GLY A 509 23.28 -19.63 -9.74
N HIS A 510 23.28 -18.45 -10.36
CA HIS A 510 23.30 -17.16 -9.66
C HIS A 510 21.90 -16.56 -9.58
N ARG A 511 21.54 -16.06 -8.40
CA ARG A 511 20.28 -15.36 -8.16
C ARG A 511 20.43 -13.89 -8.54
N ILE A 512 19.64 -13.43 -9.50
CA ILE A 512 19.63 -12.06 -9.97
C ILE A 512 18.24 -11.49 -9.73
N GLY A 513 18.15 -10.43 -8.94
CA GLY A 513 16.90 -9.72 -8.71
C GLY A 513 16.45 -8.98 -9.97
N THR A 514 15.18 -9.15 -10.36
CA THR A 514 14.64 -8.42 -11.52
C THR A 514 14.80 -6.92 -11.37
N ALA A 515 14.54 -6.38 -10.17
CA ALA A 515 14.68 -4.96 -9.86
C ALA A 515 16.14 -4.44 -10.06
N GLU A 516 17.16 -5.26 -9.81
CA GLU A 516 18.55 -4.86 -10.03
C GLU A 516 18.86 -4.70 -11.51
N VAL A 517 18.34 -5.59 -12.35
CA VAL A 517 18.50 -5.51 -13.81
C VAL A 517 17.66 -4.36 -14.37
N GLU A 518 16.42 -4.19 -13.89
CA GLU A 518 15.56 -3.06 -14.27
C GLU A 518 16.20 -1.72 -13.96
N ASN A 519 16.76 -1.54 -12.76
CA ASN A 519 17.49 -0.33 -12.39
C ASN A 519 18.67 -0.03 -13.34
N ALA A 520 19.38 -1.07 -13.75
CA ALA A 520 20.50 -0.89 -14.69
C ALA A 520 20.02 -0.55 -16.11
N ILE A 521 18.87 -1.09 -16.54
CA ILE A 521 18.26 -0.77 -17.83
C ILE A 521 17.69 0.66 -17.82
N ASP A 522 17.00 1.04 -16.74
CA ASP A 522 16.36 2.35 -16.58
C ASP A 522 17.39 3.49 -16.50
N ALA A 523 18.64 3.20 -16.11
CA ALA A 523 19.73 4.17 -16.17
C ALA A 523 20.23 4.45 -17.61
N CYS A 524 19.74 3.72 -18.62
CA CYS A 524 20.04 3.99 -20.01
C CYS A 524 19.25 5.21 -20.51
N LYS A 525 19.95 6.16 -21.13
CA LYS A 525 19.32 7.32 -21.74
C LYS A 525 18.26 6.87 -22.76
N ASP A 526 17.15 7.57 -22.82
CA ASP A 526 15.98 7.30 -23.67
C ASP A 526 15.12 6.09 -23.20
N VAL A 527 15.46 5.41 -22.11
CA VAL A 527 14.58 4.44 -21.43
C VAL A 527 13.70 5.17 -20.41
N VAL A 528 12.40 4.91 -20.46
CA VAL A 528 11.41 5.47 -19.53
C VAL A 528 11.18 4.54 -18.34
N GLU A 529 11.02 3.25 -18.63
CA GLU A 529 10.76 2.22 -17.63
C GLU A 529 11.00 0.84 -18.23
N SER A 530 11.41 -0.11 -17.40
CA SER A 530 11.56 -1.49 -17.83
C SER A 530 10.91 -2.49 -16.86
N ALA A 531 10.64 -3.68 -17.35
CA ALA A 531 10.26 -4.83 -16.55
C ALA A 531 11.02 -6.06 -17.01
N VAL A 532 11.59 -6.78 -16.05
CA VAL A 532 12.41 -7.96 -16.32
C VAL A 532 11.78 -9.20 -15.74
N VAL A 533 11.81 -10.29 -16.49
CA VAL A 533 11.34 -11.61 -16.04
C VAL A 533 12.30 -12.71 -16.46
N GLY A 534 12.32 -13.79 -15.71
CA GLY A 534 12.99 -15.02 -16.11
C GLY A 534 12.15 -15.80 -17.13
N TYR A 535 12.81 -16.47 -18.06
CA TYR A 535 12.19 -17.44 -18.96
C TYR A 535 13.07 -18.71 -19.04
N PRO A 536 12.52 -19.89 -19.36
CA PRO A 536 13.31 -21.11 -19.51
C PRO A 536 14.38 -20.97 -20.58
N HIS A 537 15.64 -21.30 -20.24
CA HIS A 537 16.79 -21.23 -21.14
C HIS A 537 17.58 -22.54 -21.08
N GLU A 538 17.82 -23.18 -22.22
CA GLU A 538 18.42 -24.51 -22.31
C GLU A 538 19.76 -24.67 -21.60
N ILE A 539 20.63 -23.62 -21.64
CA ILE A 539 21.98 -23.68 -21.08
C ILE A 539 22.05 -23.09 -19.67
N LYS A 540 21.32 -21.97 -19.42
CA LYS A 540 21.44 -21.19 -18.20
C LYS A 540 20.43 -21.57 -17.12
N GLY A 541 19.52 -22.50 -17.42
CA GLY A 541 18.33 -22.78 -16.62
C GLY A 541 17.28 -21.71 -16.80
N GLN A 542 17.57 -20.46 -16.46
CA GLN A 542 16.75 -19.31 -16.81
C GLN A 542 17.57 -18.27 -17.56
N GLY A 543 16.96 -17.66 -18.56
CA GLY A 543 17.44 -16.45 -19.25
C GLY A 543 16.71 -15.21 -18.79
N ILE A 544 17.26 -14.05 -19.11
CA ILE A 544 16.70 -12.75 -18.74
C ILE A 544 15.98 -12.15 -19.94
N TYR A 545 14.68 -11.87 -19.79
CA TYR A 545 13.86 -11.18 -20.77
C TYR A 545 13.46 -9.81 -20.25
N ALA A 546 13.89 -8.74 -20.94
CA ALA A 546 13.55 -7.38 -20.60
C ALA A 546 12.49 -6.81 -21.55
N PHE A 547 11.44 -6.22 -20.98
CA PHE A 547 10.44 -5.42 -21.69
C PHE A 547 10.71 -3.95 -21.37
N VAL A 548 10.92 -3.12 -22.40
CA VAL A 548 11.45 -1.76 -22.24
C VAL A 548 10.53 -0.75 -22.92
N ILE A 549 10.15 0.29 -22.19
CA ILE A 549 9.49 1.48 -22.70
C ILE A 549 10.55 2.53 -22.97
N CYS A 550 10.56 3.10 -24.18
CA CYS A 550 11.45 4.19 -24.57
C CYS A 550 10.70 5.51 -24.76
N GLU A 551 11.42 6.61 -24.74
CA GLU A 551 10.90 7.93 -25.13
C GLU A 551 10.44 7.95 -26.58
N LYS A 552 9.52 8.85 -26.94
CA LYS A 552 8.98 8.93 -28.32
C LYS A 552 10.03 9.16 -29.41
N ASN A 553 11.13 9.82 -29.07
CA ASN A 553 12.21 10.17 -30.00
C ASN A 553 13.50 9.42 -29.68
N HIS A 554 13.39 8.18 -29.20
CA HIS A 554 14.56 7.36 -28.90
C HIS A 554 15.38 7.00 -30.15
N LYS A 555 16.63 6.60 -29.95
CA LYS A 555 17.50 6.05 -30.98
C LYS A 555 16.90 4.78 -31.59
N GLU A 556 17.46 4.34 -32.72
CA GLU A 556 17.06 3.05 -33.33
C GLU A 556 17.16 1.90 -32.31
N GLU A 557 16.23 0.98 -32.34
CA GLU A 557 16.14 -0.14 -31.40
C GLU A 557 17.42 -0.98 -31.35
N THR A 558 18.11 -1.15 -32.46
CA THR A 558 19.38 -1.87 -32.54
C THR A 558 20.49 -1.19 -31.72
N VAL A 559 20.53 0.15 -31.74
CA VAL A 559 21.46 0.95 -30.94
C VAL A 559 21.09 0.87 -29.46
N MET A 560 19.80 1.02 -29.14
CA MET A 560 19.29 0.93 -27.78
C MET A 560 19.58 -0.43 -27.14
N ARG A 561 19.38 -1.53 -27.87
CA ARG A 561 19.73 -2.88 -27.39
C ARG A 561 21.19 -2.99 -26.98
N LYS A 562 22.09 -2.47 -27.80
CA LYS A 562 23.54 -2.51 -27.53
C LYS A 562 23.89 -1.68 -26.30
N GLU A 563 23.37 -0.46 -26.19
CA GLU A 563 23.62 0.44 -25.06
C GLU A 563 23.10 -0.17 -23.75
N ILE A 564 21.87 -0.72 -23.75
CA ILE A 564 21.30 -1.41 -22.59
C ILE A 564 22.18 -2.58 -22.15
N VAL A 565 22.58 -3.46 -23.07
CA VAL A 565 23.42 -4.63 -22.78
C VAL A 565 24.79 -4.22 -22.23
N GLU A 566 25.41 -3.19 -22.80
CA GLU A 566 26.70 -2.66 -22.35
C GLU A 566 26.57 -2.06 -20.95
N LEU A 567 25.50 -1.30 -20.69
CA LEU A 567 25.25 -0.66 -19.40
C LEU A 567 24.98 -1.69 -18.30
N VAL A 568 24.10 -2.66 -18.53
CA VAL A 568 23.81 -3.75 -17.58
C VAL A 568 25.09 -4.54 -17.28
N THR A 569 25.88 -4.85 -18.33
CA THR A 569 27.16 -5.55 -18.16
C THR A 569 28.14 -4.74 -17.32
N LYS A 570 28.17 -3.43 -17.48
CA LYS A 570 29.05 -2.51 -16.74
C LYS A 570 28.61 -2.38 -15.27
N LEU A 571 27.31 -2.27 -15.02
CA LEU A 571 26.78 -1.97 -13.68
C LEU A 571 26.65 -3.22 -12.79
N ILE A 572 26.28 -4.36 -13.36
CA ILE A 572 26.04 -5.60 -12.61
C ILE A 572 27.06 -6.69 -12.98
N GLY A 573 27.36 -6.81 -14.27
CA GLY A 573 28.24 -7.85 -14.78
C GLY A 573 27.62 -8.65 -15.94
N PRO A 574 28.43 -9.43 -16.68
CA PRO A 574 27.97 -10.13 -17.88
C PRO A 574 26.91 -11.20 -17.61
N ILE A 575 26.78 -11.67 -16.37
CA ILE A 575 25.78 -12.66 -15.96
C ILE A 575 24.35 -12.11 -15.96
N ALA A 576 24.19 -10.82 -15.73
CA ALA A 576 22.90 -10.13 -15.70
C ALA A 576 22.44 -9.59 -17.07
N LYS A 577 23.25 -9.82 -18.09
CA LYS A 577 22.97 -9.38 -19.45
C LYS A 577 21.63 -9.94 -19.94
N PRO A 578 20.67 -9.09 -20.37
CA PRO A 578 19.43 -9.56 -20.97
C PRO A 578 19.69 -10.40 -22.22
N ASP A 579 19.11 -11.59 -22.26
CA ASP A 579 19.15 -12.47 -23.43
C ASP A 579 18.16 -12.02 -24.50
N LYS A 580 17.04 -11.45 -24.06
CA LYS A 580 16.00 -10.89 -24.92
C LYS A 580 15.61 -9.51 -24.42
N ILE A 581 15.44 -8.58 -25.35
CA ILE A 581 14.90 -7.23 -25.09
C ILE A 581 13.75 -7.00 -26.07
N GLN A 582 12.60 -6.63 -25.57
CA GLN A 582 11.45 -6.24 -26.38
C GLN A 582 11.06 -4.81 -26.03
N PHE A 583 11.02 -3.95 -27.03
CA PHE A 583 10.47 -2.62 -26.86
C PHE A 583 8.96 -2.68 -26.94
N VAL A 584 8.29 -2.04 -25.96
CA VAL A 584 6.84 -2.12 -25.79
C VAL A 584 6.26 -0.72 -25.58
N PRO A 585 5.02 -0.48 -26.03
CA PRO A 585 4.39 0.84 -25.86
C PRO A 585 4.04 1.14 -24.40
N ASP A 586 3.77 0.12 -23.59
CA ASP A 586 3.53 0.20 -22.15
C ASP A 586 3.70 -1.17 -21.51
N LEU A 587 3.74 -1.23 -20.17
CA LEU A 587 3.82 -2.44 -19.37
C LEU A 587 2.44 -2.82 -18.79
N PRO A 588 2.15 -4.12 -18.57
CA PRO A 588 0.89 -4.55 -17.96
C PRO A 588 0.88 -4.18 -16.47
N LYS A 589 0.36 -3.00 -16.17
CA LYS A 589 0.28 -2.45 -14.81
C LYS A 589 -1.10 -2.62 -14.21
N THR A 590 -1.14 -2.86 -12.91
CA THR A 590 -2.36 -2.67 -12.15
C THR A 590 -2.73 -1.18 -12.13
N ARG A 591 -3.95 -0.87 -11.72
CA ARG A 591 -4.40 0.52 -11.55
C ARG A 591 -3.66 1.29 -10.45
N SER A 592 -2.94 0.59 -9.57
CA SER A 592 -2.00 1.18 -8.61
C SER A 592 -0.60 1.42 -9.18
N GLY A 593 -0.37 1.16 -10.47
CA GLY A 593 0.93 1.31 -11.12
C GLY A 593 1.85 0.09 -11.00
N LYS A 594 1.49 -0.93 -10.22
CA LYS A 594 2.32 -2.12 -10.02
C LYS A 594 2.36 -2.97 -11.30
N ILE A 595 3.55 -3.27 -11.80
CA ILE A 595 3.78 -4.14 -12.96
C ILE A 595 3.35 -5.57 -12.63
N MET A 596 2.55 -6.16 -13.51
CA MET A 596 2.10 -7.56 -13.38
C MET A 596 3.09 -8.51 -14.05
N ARG A 597 4.28 -8.69 -13.46
CA ARG A 597 5.36 -9.54 -14.00
C ARG A 597 4.90 -10.97 -14.29
N ARG A 598 3.91 -11.47 -13.58
CA ARG A 598 3.29 -12.77 -13.88
C ARG A 598 2.79 -12.88 -15.33
N ILE A 599 2.20 -11.82 -15.85
CA ILE A 599 1.71 -11.79 -17.25
C ILE A 599 2.90 -11.78 -18.22
N LEU A 600 3.92 -10.94 -17.94
CA LEU A 600 5.13 -10.86 -18.75
C LEU A 600 5.89 -12.20 -18.75
N ARG A 601 5.97 -12.88 -17.60
CA ARG A 601 6.61 -14.19 -17.48
C ARG A 601 5.90 -15.23 -18.34
N LYS A 602 4.57 -15.30 -18.29
CA LYS A 602 3.79 -16.21 -19.14
C LYS A 602 3.99 -15.94 -20.63
N ILE A 603 4.06 -14.68 -21.02
CA ILE A 603 4.37 -14.30 -22.40
C ILE A 603 5.81 -14.72 -22.77
N ALA A 604 6.78 -14.47 -21.90
CA ALA A 604 8.19 -14.84 -22.11
C ALA A 604 8.41 -16.35 -22.21
N GLU A 605 7.60 -17.16 -21.49
CA GLU A 605 7.56 -18.62 -21.54
C GLU A 605 6.84 -19.16 -22.79
N GLY A 606 6.15 -18.31 -23.55
CA GLY A 606 5.33 -18.71 -24.71
C GLY A 606 3.93 -19.22 -24.35
N ASP A 607 3.54 -19.21 -23.07
CA ASP A 607 2.21 -19.59 -22.60
C ASP A 607 1.24 -18.41 -22.66
N VAL A 608 0.83 -18.06 -23.86
CA VAL A 608 -0.08 -16.93 -24.11
C VAL A 608 -1.57 -17.28 -23.99
N SER A 609 -1.89 -18.56 -23.79
CA SER A 609 -3.27 -19.06 -23.73
C SER A 609 -3.90 -18.88 -22.34
N ASN A 610 -3.10 -18.89 -21.27
CA ASN A 610 -3.56 -18.82 -19.89
C ASN A 610 -2.80 -17.77 -19.09
N LEU A 611 -3.12 -16.50 -19.31
CA LEU A 611 -2.52 -15.37 -18.59
C LEU A 611 -3.11 -15.15 -17.18
N GLY A 612 -4.11 -15.96 -16.79
CA GLY A 612 -4.83 -15.80 -15.54
C GLY A 612 -5.66 -14.53 -15.48
N ASN A 613 -5.97 -14.06 -14.26
CA ASN A 613 -6.84 -12.89 -14.08
C ASN A 613 -6.15 -11.59 -14.51
N ILE A 614 -6.66 -10.94 -15.55
CA ILE A 614 -6.21 -9.64 -16.07
C ILE A 614 -7.19 -8.50 -15.73
N SER A 615 -8.24 -8.75 -14.95
CA SER A 615 -9.30 -7.78 -14.64
C SER A 615 -8.83 -6.59 -13.80
N THR A 616 -7.65 -6.69 -13.18
CA THR A 616 -7.04 -5.63 -12.36
C THR A 616 -6.09 -4.72 -13.15
N LEU A 617 -5.90 -5.00 -14.44
CA LEU A 617 -5.05 -4.17 -15.30
C LEU A 617 -5.66 -2.78 -15.53
N LEU A 618 -4.81 -1.79 -15.61
CA LEU A 618 -5.17 -0.42 -16.00
C LEU A 618 -5.65 -0.38 -17.44
N ASP A 619 -4.89 -1.02 -18.32
CA ASP A 619 -5.20 -1.18 -19.74
C ASP A 619 -4.92 -2.63 -20.21
N PRO A 620 -5.95 -3.46 -20.38
CA PRO A 620 -5.77 -4.82 -20.87
C PRO A 620 -5.27 -4.91 -22.33
N SER A 621 -5.42 -3.85 -23.16
CA SER A 621 -4.98 -3.86 -24.55
C SER A 621 -3.46 -3.94 -24.70
N VAL A 622 -2.72 -3.45 -23.72
CA VAL A 622 -1.25 -3.53 -23.64
C VAL A 622 -0.77 -4.98 -23.75
N VAL A 623 -1.50 -5.91 -23.17
CA VAL A 623 -1.16 -7.34 -23.20
C VAL A 623 -1.12 -7.88 -24.63
N ASN A 624 -2.05 -7.44 -25.49
CA ASN A 624 -2.09 -7.89 -26.89
C ASN A 624 -0.89 -7.34 -27.67
N ALA A 625 -0.53 -6.07 -27.48
CA ALA A 625 0.64 -5.48 -28.13
C ALA A 625 1.95 -6.21 -27.73
N ILE A 626 2.08 -6.57 -26.43
CA ILE A 626 3.24 -7.33 -25.95
C ILE A 626 3.28 -8.75 -26.55
N LYS A 627 2.15 -9.44 -26.63
CA LYS A 627 2.05 -10.77 -27.24
C LYS A 627 2.47 -10.78 -28.71
N GLU A 628 2.00 -9.83 -29.49
CA GLU A 628 2.34 -9.71 -30.92
C GLU A 628 3.84 -9.49 -31.11
N GLY A 629 4.46 -8.62 -30.31
CA GLY A 629 5.89 -8.40 -30.33
C GLY A 629 6.71 -9.62 -29.89
N ALA A 630 6.24 -10.38 -28.88
CA ALA A 630 6.91 -11.59 -28.41
C ALA A 630 6.90 -12.72 -29.46
N LEU A 631 5.78 -12.90 -30.17
CA LEU A 631 5.66 -13.87 -31.26
C LEU A 631 6.62 -13.57 -32.42
N THR A 632 6.93 -12.31 -32.64
CA THR A 632 7.91 -11.88 -33.66
C THR A 632 9.34 -12.13 -33.18
N ALA A 633 9.62 -11.88 -31.89
CA ALA A 633 10.94 -12.11 -31.29
C ALA A 633 11.29 -13.60 -31.09
N LEU A 634 10.31 -14.50 -31.07
CA LEU A 634 10.52 -15.96 -31.01
C LEU A 634 10.82 -16.58 -32.38
N LYS A 635 10.59 -15.86 -33.47
CA LYS A 635 10.81 -16.34 -34.85
C LYS A 635 12.13 -15.85 -35.50
N GLY A 636 12.86 -14.98 -34.84
CA GLY A 636 14.19 -14.49 -35.25
C GLY A 636 15.26 -14.93 -34.27
#